data_150e2b336cb0a7146eb26b46519e37b6
#
_entry.id   150e2b336cb0a7146eb26b46519e37b6
#
_cell.length_a   1.000
_cell.length_b   1.000
_cell.length_c   1.000
_cell.angle_alpha   90.00
_cell.angle_beta   90.00
_cell.angle_gamma   90.00
#
_symmetry.space_group_name_H-M   'P 1'
#
loop_
_entity.id
_entity.type
_entity.pdbx_description
1 polymer ?
#
loop_
_entity_poly.entity_id
_entity_poly.type
_entity_poly.pdbx_seq_one_letter_code
_entity_poly.pdbx_strand_id
1 'polypeptide(L)'
;YTLVAVADYVMHDYCPCFYQKISVSNLSSSRALKDITEKRGGAYYAAAVGEVNVVNKMKETRAVIGGEGNGGVIYPELHYGRDALVGTALFLSFLAQEGVSVSELKRRYPQYQMIKDRIDLNQETDVKALLIKIKEHYQGEQINDMDGLKIDWPDSWVHLRASNTEPIIRIYAEANTYEEASRRVQKIKEIIA
;
A
#
# COMPACT_ATOMS: atom_id res chain seq x y z
N TYR A 1 1.43 9.93 0.58
CA TYR A 1 0.07 10.20 1.12
C TYR A 1 -0.90 10.81 0.08
N THR A 2 -0.45 11.15 -1.14
CA THR A 2 -1.33 11.71 -2.17
C THR A 2 -2.54 10.83 -2.44
N LEU A 3 -2.32 9.53 -2.70
CA LEU A 3 -3.42 8.57 -2.91
C LEU A 3 -4.36 8.50 -1.70
N VAL A 4 -3.84 8.58 -0.47
CA VAL A 4 -4.65 8.56 0.77
C VAL A 4 -5.59 9.77 0.82
N ALA A 5 -5.07 10.95 0.54
CA ALA A 5 -5.85 12.18 0.55
C ALA A 5 -6.89 12.22 -0.58
N VAL A 6 -6.52 11.78 -1.78
CA VAL A 6 -7.45 11.70 -2.91
C VAL A 6 -8.55 10.67 -2.64
N ALA A 7 -8.21 9.52 -2.05
CA ALA A 7 -9.20 8.52 -1.66
C ALA A 7 -10.14 9.03 -0.56
N ASP A 8 -9.60 9.76 0.42
CA ASP A 8 -10.41 10.42 1.44
C ASP A 8 -11.43 11.38 0.83
N TYR A 9 -11.01 12.21 -0.14
CA TYR A 9 -11.87 13.12 -0.87
C TYR A 9 -12.97 12.41 -1.65
N VAL A 10 -12.60 11.42 -2.46
CA VAL A 10 -13.54 10.67 -3.31
C VAL A 10 -14.58 9.92 -2.46
N MET A 11 -14.19 9.41 -1.30
CA MET A 11 -15.08 8.70 -0.39
C MET A 11 -15.78 9.61 0.64
N HIS A 12 -15.50 10.92 0.62
CA HIS A 12 -16.16 11.87 1.50
C HIS A 12 -17.63 12.03 1.13
N ASP A 13 -18.46 12.36 2.09
CA ASP A 13 -19.91 12.54 1.91
C ASP A 13 -20.29 13.70 0.98
N TYR A 14 -19.30 14.52 0.56
CA TYR A 14 -19.46 15.53 -0.50
C TYR A 14 -19.68 14.92 -1.89
N CYS A 15 -19.36 13.66 -2.09
CA CYS A 15 -19.57 12.95 -3.35
C CYS A 15 -20.67 11.90 -3.17
N PRO A 16 -21.97 12.28 -3.21
CA PRO A 16 -23.09 11.38 -2.92
C PRO A 16 -23.30 10.31 -4.00
N CYS A 17 -22.48 10.31 -5.04
CA CYS A 17 -22.61 9.42 -6.19
C CYS A 17 -22.09 7.99 -5.94
N PHE A 18 -21.38 7.71 -4.84
CA PHE A 18 -20.84 6.38 -4.57
C PHE A 18 -21.53 5.69 -3.42
N TYR A 19 -22.40 4.73 -3.75
CA TYR A 19 -23.02 3.82 -2.77
C TYR A 19 -22.01 2.83 -2.16
N GLN A 20 -20.87 2.60 -2.84
CA GLN A 20 -19.82 1.71 -2.38
C GLN A 20 -18.50 2.47 -2.25
N LYS A 21 -18.01 2.63 -1.02
CA LYS A 21 -16.73 3.25 -0.71
C LYS A 21 -15.64 2.18 -0.72
N ILE A 22 -15.18 1.79 -1.92
CA ILE A 22 -14.16 0.75 -2.08
C ILE A 22 -12.88 1.35 -2.65
N SER A 23 -11.76 1.06 -2.01
CA SER A 23 -10.43 1.43 -2.51
C SER A 23 -9.55 0.21 -2.74
N VAL A 24 -8.59 0.35 -3.67
CA VAL A 24 -7.62 -0.68 -3.99
C VAL A 24 -6.22 -0.08 -4.08
N SER A 25 -5.23 -0.74 -3.48
CA SER A 25 -3.83 -0.46 -3.79
C SER A 25 -2.99 -1.73 -3.85
N ASN A 26 -1.74 -1.60 -4.29
CA ASN A 26 -0.83 -2.73 -4.26
C ASN A 26 -0.34 -3.04 -2.82
N LEU A 27 0.14 -4.27 -2.61
CA LEU A 27 0.62 -4.78 -1.31
C LEU A 27 1.74 -3.94 -0.68
N SER A 28 2.53 -3.20 -1.49
CA SER A 28 3.64 -2.35 -1.02
C SER A 28 3.21 -0.90 -0.73
N SER A 29 1.92 -0.59 -0.79
CA SER A 29 1.40 0.74 -0.47
C SER A 29 1.21 0.90 1.04
N SER A 30 1.19 2.17 1.50
CA SER A 30 0.93 2.47 2.91
C SER A 30 -0.45 1.96 3.35
N ARG A 31 -0.50 1.40 4.55
CA ARG A 31 -1.75 0.98 5.19
C ARG A 31 -2.70 2.15 5.49
N ALA A 32 -2.19 3.39 5.48
CA ALA A 32 -3.00 4.58 5.67
C ALA A 32 -4.19 4.67 4.69
N LEU A 33 -4.08 4.08 3.49
CA LEU A 33 -5.22 3.98 2.56
C LEU A 33 -6.30 3.05 3.10
N LYS A 34 -5.93 1.90 3.66
CA LYS A 34 -6.86 0.99 4.33
C LYS A 34 -7.57 1.70 5.47
N ASP A 35 -6.79 2.34 6.36
CA ASP A 35 -7.32 3.00 7.56
C ASP A 35 -8.32 4.10 7.20
N ILE A 36 -8.02 4.93 6.18
CA ILE A 36 -8.95 5.99 5.78
C ILE A 36 -10.20 5.43 5.10
N THR A 37 -10.06 4.35 4.32
CA THR A 37 -11.19 3.68 3.69
C THR A 37 -12.16 3.11 4.72
N GLU A 38 -11.64 2.40 5.71
CA GLU A 38 -12.42 1.83 6.81
C GLU A 38 -13.04 2.93 7.68
N LYS A 39 -12.30 4.01 7.97
CA LYS A 39 -12.83 5.20 8.67
C LYS A 39 -14.01 5.84 7.93
N ARG A 40 -14.03 5.78 6.60
CA ARG A 40 -15.15 6.25 5.76
C ARG A 40 -16.29 5.23 5.62
N GLY A 41 -16.22 4.11 6.34
CA GLY A 41 -17.23 3.03 6.27
C GLY A 41 -17.13 2.21 4.99
N GLY A 42 -15.97 2.22 4.33
CA GLY A 42 -15.71 1.51 3.08
C GLY A 42 -14.95 0.20 3.27
N ALA A 43 -14.66 -0.48 2.16
CA ALA A 43 -13.87 -1.70 2.10
C ALA A 43 -12.58 -1.49 1.31
N TYR A 44 -11.46 -1.97 1.84
CA TYR A 44 -10.15 -1.92 1.20
C TYR A 44 -9.74 -3.30 0.68
N TYR A 45 -9.18 -3.32 -0.53
CA TYR A 45 -8.60 -4.53 -1.10
C TYR A 45 -7.16 -4.29 -1.55
N ALA A 46 -6.30 -5.26 -1.30
CA ALA A 46 -4.92 -5.26 -1.79
C ALA A 46 -4.82 -6.05 -3.10
N ALA A 47 -3.91 -5.63 -3.96
CA ALA A 47 -3.55 -6.32 -5.21
C ALA A 47 -2.04 -6.61 -5.23
N ALA A 48 -1.62 -7.56 -6.05
CA ALA A 48 -0.21 -7.72 -6.39
C ALA A 48 0.38 -6.42 -6.94
N VAL A 49 1.68 -6.24 -6.82
CA VAL A 49 2.37 -5.03 -7.32
C VAL A 49 2.29 -4.98 -8.84
N GLY A 50 1.99 -3.79 -9.35
CA GLY A 50 1.84 -3.50 -10.78
C GLY A 50 0.45 -2.94 -11.10
N GLU A 51 0.44 -1.91 -11.95
CA GLU A 51 -0.79 -1.18 -12.32
C GLU A 51 -1.89 -2.12 -12.82
N VAL A 52 -1.55 -3.06 -13.68
CA VAL A 52 -2.52 -4.02 -14.26
C VAL A 52 -3.23 -4.83 -13.17
N ASN A 53 -2.50 -5.27 -12.15
CA ASN A 53 -3.06 -6.03 -11.03
C ASN A 53 -4.02 -5.17 -10.21
N VAL A 54 -3.64 -3.91 -9.93
CA VAL A 54 -4.49 -2.94 -9.25
C VAL A 54 -5.76 -2.68 -10.05
N VAL A 55 -5.65 -2.41 -11.35
CA VAL A 55 -6.79 -2.16 -12.25
C VAL A 55 -7.74 -3.36 -12.29
N ASN A 56 -7.21 -4.58 -12.42
CA ASN A 56 -8.04 -5.78 -12.43
C ASN A 56 -8.81 -5.96 -11.11
N LYS A 57 -8.14 -5.75 -9.97
CA LYS A 57 -8.78 -5.81 -8.66
C LYS A 57 -9.82 -4.70 -8.50
N MET A 58 -9.57 -3.49 -8.99
CA MET A 58 -10.54 -2.39 -9.00
C MET A 58 -11.80 -2.74 -9.80
N LYS A 59 -11.65 -3.36 -10.97
CA LYS A 59 -12.78 -3.80 -11.79
C LYS A 59 -13.58 -4.91 -11.11
N GLU A 60 -12.89 -5.90 -10.52
CA GLU A 60 -13.50 -7.01 -9.79
C GLU A 60 -14.34 -6.51 -8.60
N THR A 61 -13.80 -5.58 -7.83
CA THR A 61 -14.43 -5.06 -6.60
C THR A 61 -15.34 -3.85 -6.85
N ARG A 62 -15.33 -3.29 -8.06
CA ARG A 62 -15.99 -2.01 -8.40
C ARG A 62 -15.48 -0.86 -7.53
N ALA A 63 -14.18 -0.83 -7.29
CA ALA A 63 -13.54 0.21 -6.48
C ALA A 63 -13.69 1.59 -7.14
N VAL A 64 -13.98 2.60 -6.33
CA VAL A 64 -14.18 3.99 -6.79
C VAL A 64 -12.88 4.76 -6.89
N ILE A 65 -11.83 4.28 -6.25
CA ILE A 65 -10.49 4.87 -6.26
C ILE A 65 -9.43 3.80 -6.04
N GLY A 66 -8.29 3.93 -6.68
CA GLY A 66 -7.17 3.04 -6.45
C GLY A 66 -5.85 3.64 -6.88
N GLY A 67 -4.79 2.86 -6.76
CA GLY A 67 -3.47 3.30 -7.18
C GLY A 67 -2.33 2.54 -6.52
N GLU A 68 -1.16 3.14 -6.58
CA GLU A 68 0.06 2.59 -6.04
C GLU A 68 0.75 3.56 -5.09
N GLY A 69 1.52 3.04 -4.13
CA GLY A 69 2.24 3.83 -3.12
C GLY A 69 3.32 4.78 -3.68
N ASN A 70 3.58 4.74 -4.98
CA ASN A 70 4.47 5.64 -5.71
C ASN A 70 3.80 6.95 -6.16
N GLY A 71 2.52 7.17 -5.82
CA GLY A 71 1.75 8.37 -6.17
C GLY A 71 0.84 8.20 -7.39
N GLY A 72 0.80 7.01 -7.99
CA GLY A 72 -0.13 6.71 -9.10
C GLY A 72 -1.57 6.66 -8.60
N VAL A 73 -2.44 7.54 -9.12
CA VAL A 73 -3.86 7.58 -8.82
C VAL A 73 -4.63 7.02 -10.01
N ILE A 74 -5.60 6.15 -9.76
CA ILE A 74 -6.52 5.58 -10.75
C ILE A 74 -7.93 5.94 -10.31
N TYR A 75 -8.64 6.71 -11.14
CA TYR A 75 -10.00 7.16 -10.91
C TYR A 75 -10.94 6.63 -12.00
N PRO A 76 -11.70 5.56 -11.72
CA PRO A 76 -12.50 4.85 -12.73
C PRO A 76 -13.55 5.68 -13.44
N GLU A 77 -14.08 6.72 -12.78
CA GLU A 77 -15.05 7.64 -13.42
C GLU A 77 -14.46 8.38 -14.64
N LEU A 78 -13.12 8.51 -14.69
CA LEU A 78 -12.44 9.02 -15.85
C LEU A 78 -11.93 7.87 -16.74
N HIS A 79 -11.04 7.04 -16.21
CA HIS A 79 -10.51 5.84 -16.88
C HIS A 79 -9.71 4.93 -15.91
N TYR A 80 -9.45 3.69 -16.36
CA TYR A 80 -8.65 2.71 -15.63
C TYR A 80 -7.15 2.79 -15.97
N GLY A 81 -6.54 3.95 -15.73
CA GLY A 81 -5.09 4.16 -15.86
C GLY A 81 -4.60 5.13 -14.81
N ARG A 82 -3.32 5.09 -14.51
CA ARG A 82 -2.72 6.09 -13.60
C ARG A 82 -2.75 7.46 -14.26
N ASP A 83 -3.33 8.44 -13.60
CA ASP A 83 -3.46 9.80 -14.08
C ASP A 83 -3.04 10.82 -13.02
N ALA A 84 -1.91 11.49 -13.30
CA ALA A 84 -1.36 12.51 -12.41
C ALA A 84 -2.20 13.80 -12.42
N LEU A 85 -2.83 14.14 -13.55
CA LEU A 85 -3.64 15.36 -13.67
C LEU A 85 -4.92 15.21 -12.85
N VAL A 86 -5.62 14.10 -13.02
CA VAL A 86 -6.83 13.83 -12.20
C VAL A 86 -6.48 13.74 -10.72
N GLY A 87 -5.38 13.06 -10.37
CA GLY A 87 -4.90 12.99 -8.98
C GLY A 87 -4.61 14.38 -8.39
N THR A 88 -4.00 15.27 -9.17
CA THR A 88 -3.74 16.64 -8.77
C THR A 88 -5.04 17.44 -8.63
N ALA A 89 -5.94 17.34 -9.59
CA ALA A 89 -7.22 18.05 -9.55
C ALA A 89 -8.06 17.66 -8.32
N LEU A 90 -8.20 16.35 -8.05
CA LEU A 90 -8.92 15.84 -6.88
C LEU A 90 -8.27 16.30 -5.57
N PHE A 91 -6.93 16.27 -5.50
CA PHE A 91 -6.20 16.71 -4.33
C PHE A 91 -6.37 18.21 -4.05
N LEU A 92 -6.26 19.06 -5.08
CA LEU A 92 -6.44 20.51 -4.94
C LEU A 92 -7.89 20.86 -4.63
N SER A 93 -8.87 20.16 -5.21
CA SER A 93 -10.28 20.31 -4.88
C SER A 93 -10.54 20.02 -3.41
N PHE A 94 -9.92 18.95 -2.89
CA PHE A 94 -10.04 18.62 -1.47
C PHE A 94 -9.45 19.71 -0.56
N LEU A 95 -8.26 20.20 -0.87
CA LEU A 95 -7.65 21.30 -0.11
C LEU A 95 -8.50 22.57 -0.12
N ALA A 96 -9.03 22.92 -1.29
CA ALA A 96 -9.90 24.11 -1.44
C ALA A 96 -11.20 23.97 -0.64
N GLN A 97 -11.80 22.78 -0.64
CA GLN A 97 -13.04 22.52 0.07
C GLN A 97 -12.85 22.51 1.59
N GLU A 98 -11.75 21.93 2.08
CA GLU A 98 -11.42 21.87 3.49
C GLU A 98 -10.84 23.19 4.03
N GLY A 99 -10.39 24.08 3.17
CA GLY A 99 -9.78 25.35 3.55
C GLY A 99 -8.49 25.23 4.36
N VAL A 100 -7.73 24.14 4.14
CA VAL A 100 -6.53 23.82 4.92
C VAL A 100 -5.28 23.73 4.04
N SER A 101 -4.12 23.86 4.67
CA SER A 101 -2.83 23.64 4.00
C SER A 101 -2.55 22.14 3.81
N VAL A 102 -1.65 21.81 2.89
CA VAL A 102 -1.19 20.42 2.65
C VAL A 102 -0.65 19.77 3.93
N SER A 103 0.09 20.53 4.73
CA SER A 103 0.67 20.04 5.98
C SER A 103 -0.39 19.77 7.05
N GLU A 104 -1.44 20.57 7.11
CA GLU A 104 -2.58 20.33 7.99
C GLU A 104 -3.39 19.12 7.57
N LEU A 105 -3.66 18.98 6.28
CA LEU A 105 -4.34 17.79 5.75
C LEU A 105 -3.53 16.52 6.05
N LYS A 106 -2.21 16.54 5.81
CA LYS A 106 -1.34 15.40 6.11
C LYS A 106 -1.40 14.98 7.58
N ARG A 107 -1.45 15.94 8.53
CA ARG A 107 -1.53 15.64 9.98
C ARG A 107 -2.82 14.93 10.40
N ARG A 108 -3.86 14.95 9.57
CA ARG A 108 -5.14 14.24 9.85
C ARG A 108 -5.06 12.73 9.63
N TYR A 109 -4.01 12.26 8.92
CA TYR A 109 -3.80 10.84 8.62
C TYR A 109 -2.83 10.19 9.59
N PRO A 110 -2.89 8.85 9.76
CA PRO A 110 -1.87 8.13 10.50
C PRO A 110 -0.47 8.41 9.94
N GLN A 111 0.49 8.67 10.81
CA GLN A 111 1.85 9.07 10.40
C GLN A 111 2.79 7.85 10.39
N TYR A 112 2.57 6.93 9.46
CA TYR A 112 3.43 5.77 9.29
C TYR A 112 4.80 6.14 8.72
N GLN A 113 5.81 5.36 9.13
CA GLN A 113 7.18 5.43 8.63
C GLN A 113 7.46 4.18 7.80
N MET A 114 7.91 4.39 6.56
CA MET A 114 8.19 3.30 5.62
C MET A 114 9.70 3.20 5.36
N ILE A 115 10.23 1.99 5.49
CA ILE A 115 11.60 1.63 5.10
C ILE A 115 11.53 0.81 3.81
N LYS A 116 12.42 1.13 2.89
CA LYS A 116 12.67 0.36 1.67
C LYS A 116 14.12 -0.10 1.70
N ASP A 117 14.31 -1.40 1.71
CA ASP A 117 15.62 -2.03 1.81
C ASP A 117 15.70 -3.22 0.85
N ARG A 118 16.84 -3.86 0.76
CA ARG A 118 17.06 -5.04 -0.06
C ARG A 118 18.01 -6.03 0.61
N ILE A 119 17.93 -7.27 0.17
CA ILE A 119 18.89 -8.33 0.46
C ILE A 119 19.49 -8.74 -0.87
N ASP A 120 20.81 -8.64 -0.98
CA ASP A 120 21.55 -9.16 -2.11
C ASP A 120 21.66 -10.69 -1.97
N LEU A 121 21.40 -11.40 -3.07
CA LEU A 121 21.35 -12.86 -3.08
C LEU A 121 22.56 -13.42 -3.83
N ASN A 122 23.01 -14.60 -3.40
CA ASN A 122 23.95 -15.39 -4.18
C ASN A 122 23.22 -16.07 -5.35
N GLN A 123 23.95 -16.41 -6.41
CA GLN A 123 23.37 -17.11 -7.59
C GLN A 123 22.75 -18.47 -7.26
N GLU A 124 23.17 -19.09 -6.16
CA GLU A 124 22.69 -20.39 -5.69
C GLU A 124 21.50 -20.28 -4.72
N THR A 125 21.07 -19.06 -4.36
CA THR A 125 20.02 -18.87 -3.35
C THR A 125 18.65 -19.24 -3.91
N ASP A 126 18.00 -20.26 -3.33
CA ASP A 126 16.60 -20.57 -3.62
C ASP A 126 15.68 -19.60 -2.89
N VAL A 127 15.24 -18.56 -3.61
CA VAL A 127 14.34 -17.52 -3.07
C VAL A 127 13.02 -18.12 -2.59
N LYS A 128 12.50 -19.17 -3.24
CA LYS A 128 11.23 -19.78 -2.84
C LYS A 128 11.38 -20.49 -1.49
N ALA A 129 12.45 -21.27 -1.32
CA ALA A 129 12.74 -21.94 -0.06
C ALA A 129 12.92 -20.92 1.07
N LEU A 130 13.59 -19.80 0.78
CA LEU A 130 13.78 -18.70 1.74
C LEU A 130 12.46 -18.06 2.19
N LEU A 131 11.57 -17.73 1.25
CA LEU A 131 10.26 -17.17 1.58
C LEU A 131 9.39 -18.18 2.35
N ILE A 132 9.50 -19.47 2.07
CA ILE A 132 8.81 -20.53 2.83
C ILE A 132 9.34 -20.56 4.28
N LYS A 133 10.66 -20.56 4.48
CA LYS A 133 11.29 -20.51 5.82
C LYS A 133 10.77 -19.32 6.65
N ILE A 134 10.69 -18.13 6.03
CA ILE A 134 10.17 -16.93 6.69
C ILE A 134 8.67 -17.10 7.00
N LYS A 135 7.88 -17.61 6.05
CA LYS A 135 6.45 -17.87 6.24
C LYS A 135 6.20 -18.84 7.40
N GLU A 136 6.97 -19.89 7.52
CA GLU A 136 6.89 -20.85 8.62
C GLU A 136 7.23 -20.20 9.96
N HIS A 137 8.23 -19.32 10.01
CA HIS A 137 8.60 -18.60 11.24
C HIS A 137 7.46 -17.69 11.75
N TYR A 138 6.63 -17.16 10.85
CA TYR A 138 5.54 -16.24 11.17
C TYR A 138 4.14 -16.84 11.00
N GLN A 139 3.98 -18.17 11.16
CA GLN A 139 2.69 -18.87 10.99
C GLN A 139 1.54 -18.35 11.88
N GLY A 140 1.87 -17.69 13.00
CA GLY A 140 0.88 -17.09 13.90
C GLY A 140 0.39 -15.69 13.48
N GLU A 141 0.97 -15.11 12.43
CA GLU A 141 0.67 -13.76 11.96
C GLU A 141 -0.23 -13.76 10.72
N GLN A 142 -0.77 -12.61 10.37
CA GLN A 142 -1.53 -12.49 9.14
C GLN A 142 -0.59 -12.45 7.94
N ILE A 143 -0.67 -13.46 7.08
CA ILE A 143 0.20 -13.65 5.92
C ILE A 143 -0.57 -13.48 4.62
N ASN A 144 0.05 -12.78 3.65
CA ASN A 144 -0.41 -12.69 2.28
C ASN A 144 0.75 -13.05 1.33
N ASP A 145 0.59 -14.10 0.54
CA ASP A 145 1.59 -14.61 -0.40
C ASP A 145 1.20 -14.43 -1.89
N MET A 146 0.30 -13.51 -2.17
CA MET A 146 -0.17 -13.19 -3.53
C MET A 146 0.97 -12.68 -4.44
N ASP A 147 1.94 -11.93 -3.89
CA ASP A 147 3.09 -11.39 -4.63
C ASP A 147 4.31 -11.34 -3.69
N GLY A 148 5.07 -12.43 -3.65
CA GLY A 148 6.12 -12.61 -2.66
C GLY A 148 5.56 -13.02 -1.30
N LEU A 149 5.93 -12.34 -0.23
CA LEU A 149 5.47 -12.62 1.12
C LEU A 149 5.24 -11.33 1.90
N LYS A 150 4.01 -11.06 2.26
CA LYS A 150 3.68 -9.97 3.18
C LYS A 150 3.21 -10.52 4.51
N ILE A 151 3.74 -9.96 5.60
CA ILE A 151 3.38 -10.27 6.97
C ILE A 151 2.81 -9.01 7.58
N ASP A 152 1.58 -9.07 8.06
CA ASP A 152 0.87 -7.95 8.68
C ASP A 152 0.71 -8.18 10.19
N TRP A 153 1.02 -7.14 10.97
CA TRP A 153 0.74 -7.00 12.40
C TRP A 153 -0.30 -5.89 12.62
N PRO A 154 -0.87 -5.75 13.79
CA PRO A 154 -1.85 -4.69 14.07
C PRO A 154 -1.37 -3.27 13.75
N ASP A 155 -0.07 -2.99 13.91
CA ASP A 155 0.54 -1.65 13.83
C ASP A 155 1.65 -1.54 12.78
N SER A 156 1.98 -2.62 12.08
CA SER A 156 3.11 -2.67 11.16
C SER A 156 2.93 -3.76 10.09
N TRP A 157 3.75 -3.73 9.05
CA TRP A 157 3.86 -4.83 8.09
C TRP A 157 5.25 -4.89 7.48
N VAL A 158 5.61 -6.07 6.95
CA VAL A 158 6.78 -6.26 6.09
C VAL A 158 6.34 -6.97 4.81
N HIS A 159 6.84 -6.52 3.67
CA HIS A 159 6.63 -7.15 2.37
C HIS A 159 7.96 -7.49 1.71
N LEU A 160 8.16 -8.77 1.41
CA LEU A 160 9.33 -9.36 0.78
C LEU A 160 9.00 -9.75 -0.65
N ARG A 161 9.77 -9.27 -1.59
CA ARG A 161 9.52 -9.53 -3.00
C ARG A 161 10.81 -9.75 -3.78
N ALA A 162 10.89 -10.87 -4.48
CA ALA A 162 11.99 -11.12 -5.42
C ALA A 162 11.98 -10.07 -6.55
N SER A 163 13.15 -9.61 -6.94
CA SER A 163 13.30 -8.80 -8.15
C SER A 163 13.34 -9.72 -9.38
N ASN A 164 12.66 -9.32 -10.44
CA ASN A 164 12.67 -10.06 -11.71
C ASN A 164 13.92 -9.73 -12.57
N THR A 165 14.67 -8.69 -12.22
CA THR A 165 15.78 -8.15 -13.04
C THR A 165 17.12 -8.21 -12.33
N GLU A 166 17.14 -8.41 -11.03
CA GLU A 166 18.36 -8.39 -10.20
C GLU A 166 18.30 -9.54 -9.18
N PRO A 167 19.43 -10.11 -8.77
CA PRO A 167 19.50 -11.16 -7.76
C PRO A 167 19.31 -10.57 -6.34
N ILE A 168 18.15 -9.98 -6.08
CA ILE A 168 17.82 -9.35 -4.81
C ILE A 168 16.41 -9.70 -4.35
N ILE A 169 16.19 -9.66 -3.04
CA ILE A 169 14.86 -9.53 -2.43
C ILE A 169 14.69 -8.10 -1.96
N ARG A 170 13.66 -7.44 -2.44
CA ARG A 170 13.23 -6.13 -1.92
C ARG A 170 12.45 -6.34 -0.64
N ILE A 171 12.79 -5.55 0.39
CA ILE A 171 12.09 -5.55 1.67
C ILE A 171 11.48 -4.17 1.87
N TYR A 172 10.18 -4.11 1.99
CA TYR A 172 9.48 -2.90 2.41
C TYR A 172 8.85 -3.17 3.77
N ALA A 173 8.99 -2.25 4.69
CA ALA A 173 8.39 -2.32 6.00
C ALA A 173 7.75 -0.98 6.36
N GLU A 174 6.61 -1.03 7.02
CA GLU A 174 5.92 0.15 7.52
C GLU A 174 5.47 -0.08 8.96
N ALA A 175 5.66 0.92 9.81
CA ALA A 175 5.22 0.92 11.20
C ALA A 175 4.91 2.36 11.66
N ASN A 176 4.41 2.51 12.89
CA ASN A 176 4.16 3.82 13.50
C ASN A 176 5.44 4.63 13.72
N THR A 177 6.59 3.96 13.91
CA THR A 177 7.91 4.61 14.08
C THR A 177 8.95 4.00 13.15
N TYR A 178 10.00 4.79 12.87
CA TYR A 178 11.13 4.32 12.06
C TYR A 178 11.87 3.17 12.75
N GLU A 179 12.03 3.25 14.07
CA GLU A 179 12.71 2.24 14.89
C GLU A 179 11.98 0.89 14.80
N GLU A 180 10.65 0.88 14.87
CA GLU A 180 9.85 -0.34 14.75
C GLU A 180 9.96 -0.93 13.35
N ALA A 181 9.80 -0.10 12.30
CA ALA A 181 9.97 -0.56 10.92
C ALA A 181 11.37 -1.14 10.68
N SER A 182 12.42 -0.49 11.23
CA SER A 182 13.81 -0.96 11.16
C SER A 182 13.99 -2.29 11.89
N ARG A 183 13.42 -2.43 13.06
CA ARG A 183 13.45 -3.68 13.84
C ARG A 183 12.80 -4.85 13.09
N ARG A 184 11.68 -4.60 12.39
CA ARG A 184 11.02 -5.61 11.55
C ARG A 184 11.94 -6.07 10.41
N VAL A 185 12.57 -5.12 9.70
CA VAL A 185 13.53 -5.43 8.63
C VAL A 185 14.71 -6.24 9.15
N GLN A 186 15.28 -5.84 10.29
CA GLN A 186 16.43 -6.51 10.89
C GLN A 186 16.11 -7.96 11.28
N LYS A 187 14.96 -8.21 11.89
CA LYS A 187 14.51 -9.57 12.22
C LYS A 187 14.38 -10.47 10.99
N ILE A 188 13.86 -9.93 9.88
CA ILE A 188 13.80 -10.69 8.64
C ILE A 188 15.23 -11.04 8.14
N LYS A 189 16.16 -10.08 8.19
CA LYS A 189 17.55 -10.32 7.78
C LYS A 189 18.23 -11.39 8.63
N GLU A 190 17.97 -11.42 9.93
CA GLU A 190 18.50 -12.45 10.86
C GLU A 190 17.98 -13.86 10.55
N ILE A 191 16.73 -14.00 10.09
CA ILE A 191 16.19 -15.31 9.68
C ILE A 191 16.83 -15.80 8.36
N ILE A 192 17.24 -14.87 7.50
CA ILE A 192 17.85 -15.14 6.21
C ILE A 192 19.33 -15.50 6.32
N ALA A 193 20.05 -14.85 7.23
CA ALA A 193 21.46 -15.11 7.51
C ALA A 193 21.69 -16.51 8.05
#